data_8d721573ec274a43c909fde48b4ced96
#
_entry.id   8d721573ec274a43c909fde48b4ced96
#
_cell.length_a   1.000
_cell.length_b   1.000
_cell.length_c   1.000
_cell.angle_alpha   90.00
_cell.angle_beta   90.00
_cell.angle_gamma   90.00
#
_symmetry.space_group_name_H-M   'P 1'
#
loop_
_entity.id
_entity.type
_entity.pdbx_description
1 polymer ?
#
loop_
_entity_poly.entity_id
_entity_poly.type
_entity_poly.pdbx_seq_one_letter_code
_entity_poly.pdbx_strand_id
1 'polypeptide(L)'
;MYISFNRRETAFRSLLEICNFALDLRILVVRFALINMTYKQETIKPYGEGESKGKQVERMFDSIAHSYDLLNHTLSLGIDRRWRKAAIRSLKPYAPKRMLDVATGTGDFALLATRELQPEALLGVDLSEGMMNVGRKKVKEAGLDHVIRFQREDCLQLSLPDASFDAVTVAYGIRNFEDLDRGLREMWRVLRPGGRLVIIELTSPI
;
A
#
# COMPACT_ATOMS: atom_id res chain seq x y z
N MET A 1 0.27 -9.74 7.58
CA MET A 1 1.62 -10.11 7.24
C MET A 1 2.17 -9.16 6.20
N TYR A 2 3.47 -8.94 6.18
CA TYR A 2 4.11 -8.12 5.16
C TYR A 2 5.07 -8.96 4.32
N ILE A 3 5.22 -8.60 3.05
CA ILE A 3 6.20 -9.18 2.13
C ILE A 3 7.13 -8.07 1.67
N SER A 4 8.43 -8.33 1.69
CA SER A 4 9.45 -7.44 1.15
C SER A 4 10.11 -8.09 -0.05
N PHE A 5 10.09 -7.43 -1.21
CA PHE A 5 10.72 -7.91 -2.44
C PHE A 5 11.90 -7.04 -2.84
N ASN A 6 12.91 -7.67 -3.48
CA ASN A 6 14.06 -6.99 -4.04
C ASN A 6 14.00 -7.04 -5.59
N ARG A 7 14.02 -5.89 -6.25
CA ARG A 7 14.01 -5.81 -7.72
C ARG A 7 15.24 -6.41 -8.42
N ARG A 8 16.32 -6.73 -7.71
CA ARG A 8 17.52 -7.37 -8.30
C ARG A 8 17.32 -8.85 -8.63
N GLU A 9 16.33 -9.48 -8.03
CA GLU A 9 16.08 -10.91 -8.28
C GLU A 9 15.32 -11.07 -9.58
N THR A 10 16.06 -11.34 -10.67
CA THR A 10 15.52 -11.64 -12.00
C THR A 10 14.76 -12.97 -12.06
N ALA A 11 14.79 -13.75 -10.99
CA ALA A 11 14.10 -15.03 -10.88
C ALA A 11 12.80 -14.91 -10.07
N PHE A 12 11.81 -14.25 -10.64
CA PHE A 12 10.43 -14.34 -10.15
C PHE A 12 9.83 -15.76 -10.21
N ARG A 13 10.67 -16.77 -10.49
CA ARG A 13 10.23 -18.17 -10.70
C ARG A 13 10.19 -19.02 -9.44
N SER A 14 10.69 -18.60 -8.30
CA SER A 14 10.84 -19.50 -7.15
C SER A 14 10.63 -18.91 -5.75
N LEU A 15 9.92 -17.80 -5.59
CA LEU A 15 9.67 -17.23 -4.26
C LEU A 15 8.29 -17.58 -3.74
N LEU A 16 8.13 -18.87 -3.39
CA LEU A 16 7.20 -19.37 -2.41
C LEU A 16 7.99 -19.65 -1.11
N GLU A 17 8.53 -18.62 -0.46
CA GLU A 17 8.96 -18.78 0.92
C GLU A 17 7.94 -18.12 1.84
N ILE A 18 7.15 -18.99 2.44
CA ILE A 18 6.16 -18.69 3.46
C ILE A 18 6.93 -18.44 4.75
N CYS A 19 7.10 -17.17 5.14
CA CYS A 19 7.42 -16.88 6.53
C CYS A 19 6.15 -17.07 7.38
N ASN A 20 6.02 -18.24 8.00
CA ASN A 20 5.05 -18.50 9.03
C ASN A 20 5.40 -17.70 10.28
N PHE A 21 4.65 -16.63 10.55
CA PHE A 21 4.57 -16.04 11.87
C PHE A 21 3.16 -16.28 12.40
N ALA A 22 3.09 -16.98 13.51
CA ALA A 22 1.84 -17.44 14.11
C ALA A 22 0.89 -16.29 14.39
N LEU A 23 -0.29 -16.39 13.86
CA LEU A 23 -1.61 -15.77 14.03
C LEU A 23 -2.12 -15.19 12.70
N ASP A 24 -2.86 -16.02 11.96
CA ASP A 24 -3.88 -15.72 10.93
C ASP A 24 -3.64 -14.58 9.91
N LEU A 25 -2.40 -14.36 9.52
CA LEU A 25 -2.07 -13.43 8.46
C LEU A 25 -1.35 -14.18 7.34
N ARG A 26 -2.06 -14.55 6.28
CA ARG A 26 -1.48 -15.25 5.12
C ARG A 26 -1.05 -14.27 4.04
N ILE A 27 0.14 -14.51 3.52
CA ILE A 27 0.78 -13.73 2.46
C ILE A 27 0.10 -14.02 1.13
N LEU A 28 -0.22 -12.97 0.38
CA LEU A 28 -0.47 -13.10 -1.04
C LEU A 28 0.87 -13.22 -1.76
N VAL A 29 1.26 -14.45 -2.08
CA VAL A 29 2.38 -14.68 -3.00
C VAL A 29 1.89 -14.41 -4.40
N VAL A 30 2.32 -13.29 -4.97
CA VAL A 30 2.01 -12.98 -6.37
C VAL A 30 2.83 -13.90 -7.26
N ARG A 31 2.21 -14.95 -7.79
CA ARG A 31 2.73 -15.67 -8.94
C ARG A 31 2.64 -14.76 -10.16
N PHE A 32 3.74 -14.19 -10.59
CA PHE A 32 3.87 -13.68 -11.94
C PHE A 32 3.99 -14.87 -12.93
N ALA A 33 2.92 -15.61 -13.08
CA ALA A 33 2.72 -16.34 -14.31
C ALA A 33 2.05 -15.35 -15.27
N LEU A 34 2.51 -15.30 -16.50
CA LEU A 34 1.96 -14.52 -17.62
C LEU A 34 0.54 -15.02 -18.03
N ILE A 35 -0.35 -15.16 -17.06
CA ILE A 35 -1.75 -15.55 -17.27
C ILE A 35 -2.55 -14.40 -16.68
N ASN A 36 -3.41 -13.78 -17.46
CA ASN A 36 -4.44 -12.86 -17.00
C ASN A 36 -5.35 -13.62 -16.02
N MET A 37 -4.98 -13.64 -14.73
CA MET A 37 -5.81 -14.22 -13.69
C MET A 37 -6.67 -13.12 -13.10
N THR A 38 -7.98 -13.25 -13.21
CA THR A 38 -8.91 -12.39 -12.48
C THR A 38 -9.05 -12.91 -11.05
N TYR A 39 -8.75 -12.07 -10.08
CA TYR A 39 -8.90 -12.41 -8.67
C TYR A 39 -10.33 -12.11 -8.20
N LYS A 40 -10.90 -12.99 -7.35
CA LYS A 40 -12.27 -12.83 -6.86
C LYS A 40 -12.56 -11.44 -6.29
N GLN A 41 -11.62 -10.82 -5.59
CA GLN A 41 -11.74 -9.47 -5.03
C GLN A 41 -11.87 -8.38 -6.10
N GLU A 42 -11.35 -8.59 -7.33
CA GLU A 42 -11.45 -7.60 -8.42
C GLU A 42 -12.89 -7.41 -8.89
N THR A 43 -13.71 -8.45 -8.77
CA THR A 43 -15.11 -8.42 -9.18
C THR A 43 -16.07 -7.85 -8.13
N ILE A 44 -15.60 -7.69 -6.87
CA ILE A 44 -16.43 -7.16 -5.78
C ILE A 44 -16.51 -5.64 -5.89
N LYS A 45 -17.72 -5.12 -6.09
CA LYS A 45 -18.04 -3.70 -6.18
C LYS A 45 -18.84 -3.25 -4.97
N PRO A 46 -18.49 -2.13 -4.29
CA PRO A 46 -19.18 -1.66 -3.09
C PRO A 46 -20.67 -1.34 -3.27
N TYR A 47 -21.04 -0.84 -4.46
CA TYR A 47 -22.40 -0.34 -4.74
C TYR A 47 -23.08 -1.03 -5.93
N GLY A 48 -22.58 -2.19 -6.36
CA GLY A 48 -23.17 -2.98 -7.44
C GLY A 48 -22.72 -2.55 -8.85
N GLU A 49 -23.55 -2.86 -9.87
CA GLU A 49 -23.21 -2.59 -11.26
C GLU A 49 -23.44 -1.12 -11.65
N GLY A 50 -22.87 -0.68 -12.76
CA GLY A 50 -23.08 0.64 -13.36
C GLY A 50 -21.86 1.55 -13.43
N GLU A 51 -20.91 1.41 -12.51
CA GLU A 51 -19.65 2.17 -12.51
C GLU A 51 -18.45 1.23 -12.37
N SER A 52 -17.24 1.73 -12.75
CA SER A 52 -16.01 0.99 -12.47
C SER A 52 -15.81 0.80 -10.97
N LYS A 53 -15.11 -0.27 -10.59
CA LYS A 53 -14.80 -0.54 -9.18
C LYS A 53 -14.02 0.62 -8.56
N GLY A 54 -13.02 1.17 -9.28
CA GLY A 54 -12.21 2.28 -8.82
C GLY A 54 -13.04 3.48 -8.39
N LYS A 55 -14.02 3.91 -9.20
CA LYS A 55 -14.91 5.03 -8.86
C LYS A 55 -15.79 4.74 -7.65
N GLN A 56 -16.29 3.52 -7.53
CA GLN A 56 -17.10 3.12 -6.38
C GLN A 56 -16.29 3.09 -5.10
N VAL A 57 -15.06 2.60 -5.16
CA VAL A 57 -14.09 2.58 -4.05
C VAL A 57 -13.72 4.00 -3.62
N GLU A 58 -13.41 4.89 -4.58
CA GLU A 58 -13.15 6.32 -4.31
C GLU A 58 -14.32 6.94 -3.54
N ARG A 59 -15.53 6.84 -4.06
CA ARG A 59 -16.74 7.39 -3.43
C ARG A 59 -16.99 6.82 -2.03
N MET A 60 -16.76 5.52 -1.85
CA MET A 60 -16.90 4.86 -0.55
C MET A 60 -15.92 5.46 0.47
N PHE A 61 -14.65 5.55 0.12
CA PHE A 61 -13.63 6.08 1.03
C PHE A 61 -13.80 7.58 1.30
N ASP A 62 -14.18 8.37 0.31
CA ASP A 62 -14.51 9.79 0.51
C ASP A 62 -15.63 9.97 1.54
N SER A 63 -16.67 9.12 1.49
CA SER A 63 -17.80 9.20 2.40
C SER A 63 -17.48 8.88 3.87
N ILE A 64 -16.47 8.03 4.11
CA ILE A 64 -16.10 7.60 5.47
C ILE A 64 -14.78 8.22 5.97
N ALA A 65 -14.14 9.09 5.19
CA ALA A 65 -12.80 9.62 5.46
C ALA A 65 -12.62 10.15 6.88
N HIS A 66 -13.61 10.87 7.43
CA HIS A 66 -13.54 11.49 8.76
C HIS A 66 -13.58 10.47 9.92
N SER A 67 -14.22 9.33 9.73
CA SER A 67 -14.38 8.29 10.76
C SER A 67 -13.51 7.06 10.53
N TYR A 68 -12.80 7.01 9.40
CA TYR A 68 -12.03 5.85 8.95
C TYR A 68 -11.00 5.37 9.98
N ASP A 69 -10.19 6.29 10.50
CA ASP A 69 -9.15 5.94 11.47
C ASP A 69 -9.72 5.38 12.77
N LEU A 70 -10.81 5.99 13.26
CA LEU A 70 -11.50 5.52 14.46
C LEU A 70 -12.03 4.10 14.26
N LEU A 71 -12.70 3.85 13.13
CA LEU A 71 -13.25 2.53 12.80
C LEU A 71 -12.14 1.48 12.71
N ASN A 72 -11.07 1.75 11.99
CA ASN A 72 -9.98 0.80 11.83
C ASN A 72 -9.25 0.48 13.14
N HIS A 73 -8.93 1.49 13.94
CA HIS A 73 -8.24 1.29 15.21
C HIS A 73 -9.12 0.59 16.25
N THR A 74 -10.42 0.83 16.23
CA THR A 74 -11.37 0.18 17.14
C THR A 74 -11.59 -1.28 16.74
N LEU A 75 -11.81 -1.55 15.45
CA LEU A 75 -12.05 -2.91 14.95
C LEU A 75 -10.83 -3.82 15.05
N SER A 76 -9.62 -3.28 14.89
CA SER A 76 -8.38 -4.05 14.98
C SER A 76 -7.85 -4.23 16.41
N LEU A 77 -8.47 -3.60 17.41
CA LEU A 77 -7.96 -3.53 18.80
C LEU A 77 -6.49 -3.09 18.86
N GLY A 78 -6.04 -2.28 17.88
CA GLY A 78 -4.67 -1.78 17.76
C GLY A 78 -3.62 -2.78 17.27
N ILE A 79 -4.02 -3.99 16.87
CA ILE A 79 -3.11 -5.02 16.35
C ILE A 79 -2.53 -4.55 14.99
N ASP A 80 -3.30 -3.85 14.18
CA ASP A 80 -2.85 -3.27 12.91
C ASP A 80 -1.61 -2.38 13.07
N ARG A 81 -1.50 -1.62 14.16
CA ARG A 81 -0.33 -0.79 14.46
C ARG A 81 0.94 -1.61 14.64
N ARG A 82 0.84 -2.77 15.29
CA ARG A 82 1.98 -3.68 15.48
C ARG A 82 2.45 -4.26 14.16
N TRP A 83 1.53 -4.66 13.30
CA TRP A 83 1.84 -5.19 11.96
C TRP A 83 2.46 -4.13 11.05
N ARG A 84 1.87 -2.93 11.01
CA ARG A 84 2.42 -1.79 10.27
C ARG A 84 3.84 -1.48 10.73
N LYS A 85 4.08 -1.46 12.04
CA LYS A 85 5.40 -1.20 12.62
C LYS A 85 6.41 -2.28 12.27
N ALA A 86 6.03 -3.56 12.31
CA ALA A 86 6.90 -4.68 11.92
C ALA A 86 7.28 -4.58 10.43
N ALA A 87 6.29 -4.30 9.56
CA ALA A 87 6.51 -4.16 8.13
C ALA A 87 7.47 -3.00 7.80
N ILE A 88 7.26 -1.82 8.40
CA ILE A 88 8.15 -0.67 8.20
C ILE A 88 9.57 -0.97 8.72
N ARG A 89 9.69 -1.61 9.89
CA ARG A 89 11.01 -1.94 10.45
C ARG A 89 11.81 -2.91 9.59
N SER A 90 11.18 -3.73 8.76
CA SER A 90 11.88 -4.59 7.80
C SER A 90 12.66 -3.80 6.75
N LEU A 91 12.30 -2.54 6.53
CA LEU A 91 13.00 -1.63 5.62
C LEU A 91 14.22 -0.94 6.25
N LYS A 92 14.38 -0.96 7.58
CA LYS A 92 15.51 -0.29 8.27
C LYS A 92 16.90 -0.64 7.71
N PRO A 93 17.21 -1.92 7.40
CA PRO A 93 18.53 -2.28 6.86
C PRO A 93 18.83 -1.66 5.48
N TYR A 94 17.80 -1.21 4.77
CA TYR A 94 17.92 -0.66 3.40
C TYR A 94 17.95 0.86 3.38
N ALA A 95 17.67 1.53 4.51
CA ALA A 95 17.69 2.98 4.67
C ALA A 95 17.08 3.74 3.46
N PRO A 96 15.81 3.48 3.09
CA PRO A 96 15.21 4.07 1.90
C PRO A 96 15.10 5.58 2.07
N LYS A 97 15.56 6.35 1.06
CA LYS A 97 15.54 7.80 1.06
C LYS A 97 14.29 8.37 0.39
N ARG A 98 13.88 7.76 -0.72
CA ARG A 98 12.68 8.15 -1.48
C ARG A 98 11.66 7.02 -1.42
N MET A 99 10.53 7.28 -0.79
CA MET A 99 9.48 6.28 -0.58
C MET A 99 8.18 6.67 -1.29
N LEU A 100 7.46 5.66 -1.76
CA LEU A 100 6.08 5.78 -2.26
C LEU A 100 5.18 4.93 -1.36
N ASP A 101 4.08 5.52 -0.89
CA ASP A 101 3.02 4.82 -0.17
C ASP A 101 1.75 4.80 -1.03
N VAL A 102 1.41 3.63 -1.57
CA VAL A 102 0.29 3.43 -2.51
C VAL A 102 -0.98 3.10 -1.74
N ALA A 103 -2.11 3.67 -2.17
CA ALA A 103 -3.37 3.64 -1.43
C ALA A 103 -3.16 4.14 0.03
N THR A 104 -2.54 5.30 0.14
CA THR A 104 -2.06 5.87 1.40
C THR A 104 -3.19 6.24 2.36
N GLY A 105 -4.40 6.48 1.84
CA GLY A 105 -5.59 6.85 2.60
C GLY A 105 -5.35 8.10 3.45
N THR A 106 -5.59 7.99 4.75
CA THR A 106 -5.36 9.07 5.73
C THR A 106 -3.91 9.25 6.15
N GLY A 107 -2.96 8.57 5.49
CA GLY A 107 -1.53 8.73 5.68
C GLY A 107 -0.93 8.10 6.95
N ASP A 108 -1.67 7.25 7.66
CA ASP A 108 -1.16 6.60 8.89
C ASP A 108 0.11 5.80 8.65
N PHE A 109 0.18 5.08 7.51
CA PHE A 109 1.36 4.28 7.18
C PHE A 109 2.53 5.17 6.76
N ALA A 110 2.27 6.24 5.99
CA ALA A 110 3.26 7.23 5.61
C ALA A 110 3.86 7.95 6.84
N LEU A 111 3.02 8.36 7.79
CA LEU A 111 3.46 8.96 9.06
C LEU A 111 4.34 8.01 9.88
N LEU A 112 3.94 6.74 9.99
CA LEU A 112 4.72 5.73 10.69
C LEU A 112 6.05 5.47 10.00
N ALA A 113 6.05 5.33 8.67
CA ALA A 113 7.25 5.12 7.87
C ALA A 113 8.26 6.27 8.06
N THR A 114 7.79 7.51 7.99
CA THR A 114 8.64 8.69 8.18
C THR A 114 9.27 8.73 9.57
N ARG A 115 8.51 8.42 10.62
CA ARG A 115 9.03 8.39 12.00
C ARG A 115 10.04 7.27 12.26
N GLU A 116 9.85 6.10 11.66
CA GLU A 116 10.70 4.92 11.91
C GLU A 116 11.94 4.85 10.99
N LEU A 117 11.87 5.40 9.77
CA LEU A 117 12.91 5.26 8.73
C LEU A 117 13.61 6.59 8.40
N GLN A 118 12.99 7.73 8.68
CA GLN A 118 13.51 9.07 8.38
C GLN A 118 13.93 9.24 6.91
N PRO A 119 13.05 8.96 5.92
CA PRO A 119 13.37 9.17 4.52
C PRO A 119 13.55 10.66 4.21
N GLU A 120 14.25 10.96 3.13
CA GLU A 120 14.40 12.34 2.62
C GLU A 120 13.07 12.85 2.02
N ALA A 121 12.29 11.96 1.40
CA ALA A 121 10.98 12.26 0.86
C ALA A 121 10.06 11.01 0.84
N LEU A 122 8.79 11.23 1.15
CA LEU A 122 7.73 10.23 1.02
C LEU A 122 6.56 10.83 0.24
N LEU A 123 6.16 10.16 -0.83
CA LEU A 123 4.95 10.48 -1.59
C LEU A 123 3.85 9.47 -1.23
N GLY A 124 2.74 9.94 -0.69
CA GLY A 124 1.52 9.15 -0.53
C GLY A 124 0.59 9.37 -1.72
N VAL A 125 0.10 8.29 -2.32
CA VAL A 125 -0.84 8.37 -3.45
C VAL A 125 -2.12 7.61 -3.17
N ASP A 126 -3.25 8.20 -3.56
CA ASP A 126 -4.58 7.61 -3.42
C ASP A 126 -5.53 8.16 -4.48
N LEU A 127 -6.64 7.47 -4.75
CA LEU A 127 -7.76 7.98 -5.54
C LEU A 127 -8.63 8.95 -4.73
N SER A 128 -8.83 8.66 -3.43
CA SER A 128 -9.70 9.43 -2.54
C SER A 128 -9.03 10.72 -2.06
N GLU A 129 -9.48 11.84 -2.61
CA GLU A 129 -9.02 13.16 -2.17
C GLU A 129 -9.49 13.46 -0.74
N GLY A 130 -10.69 12.99 -0.36
CA GLY A 130 -11.21 13.12 0.99
C GLY A 130 -10.30 12.48 2.05
N MET A 131 -9.82 11.27 1.78
CA MET A 131 -8.87 10.57 2.65
C MET A 131 -7.53 11.32 2.75
N MET A 132 -6.97 11.75 1.61
CA MET A 132 -5.71 12.49 1.58
C MET A 132 -5.81 13.86 2.28
N ASN A 133 -6.97 14.52 2.25
CA ASN A 133 -7.19 15.77 2.99
C ASN A 133 -7.09 15.57 4.50
N VAL A 134 -7.61 14.47 5.03
CA VAL A 134 -7.38 14.07 6.43
C VAL A 134 -5.89 13.83 6.66
N GLY A 135 -5.23 13.12 5.76
CA GLY A 135 -3.78 12.86 5.82
C GLY A 135 -2.94 14.13 5.84
N ARG A 136 -3.20 15.09 4.94
CA ARG A 136 -2.50 16.39 4.89
C ARG A 136 -2.61 17.15 6.21
N LYS A 137 -3.79 17.14 6.83
CA LYS A 137 -4.00 17.75 8.14
C LYS A 137 -3.14 17.10 9.22
N LYS A 138 -3.17 15.76 9.29
CA LYS A 138 -2.36 14.98 10.25
C LYS A 138 -0.86 15.19 10.05
N VAL A 139 -0.38 15.24 8.82
CA VAL A 139 1.02 15.45 8.46
C VAL A 139 1.47 16.85 8.87
N LYS A 140 0.65 17.88 8.64
CA LYS A 140 0.90 19.26 9.06
C LYS A 140 0.93 19.39 10.59
N GLU A 141 -0.02 18.79 11.29
CA GLU A 141 -0.06 18.76 12.76
C GLU A 141 1.17 18.04 13.36
N ALA A 142 1.72 17.05 12.64
CA ALA A 142 2.94 16.36 13.02
C ALA A 142 4.24 17.10 12.64
N GLY A 143 4.18 18.24 11.91
CA GLY A 143 5.33 18.96 11.40
C GLY A 143 6.14 18.24 10.35
N LEU A 144 5.52 17.30 9.61
CA LEU A 144 6.17 16.42 8.62
C LEU A 144 5.82 16.76 7.17
N ASP A 145 5.16 17.89 6.93
CA ASP A 145 4.75 18.35 5.60
C ASP A 145 5.92 18.75 4.69
N HIS A 146 7.12 18.90 5.24
CA HIS A 146 8.35 19.07 4.48
C HIS A 146 8.90 17.75 3.90
N VAL A 147 8.53 16.59 4.46
CA VAL A 147 8.95 15.25 4.01
C VAL A 147 7.84 14.52 3.27
N ILE A 148 6.60 14.57 3.81
CA ILE A 148 5.45 13.82 3.27
C ILE A 148 4.61 14.73 2.37
N ARG A 149 4.36 14.27 1.15
CA ARG A 149 3.43 14.90 0.21
C ARG A 149 2.37 13.90 -0.21
N PHE A 150 1.19 14.43 -0.58
CA PHE A 150 0.08 13.61 -1.09
C PHE A 150 -0.27 14.05 -2.51
N GLN A 151 -0.49 13.08 -3.39
CA GLN A 151 -0.88 13.29 -4.78
C GLN A 151 -2.00 12.32 -5.16
N ARG A 152 -3.02 12.83 -5.86
CA ARG A 152 -4.06 11.97 -6.40
C ARG A 152 -3.54 11.21 -7.61
N GLU A 153 -3.55 9.89 -7.54
CA GLU A 153 -3.07 8.97 -8.57
C GLU A 153 -3.95 7.73 -8.65
N ASP A 154 -4.08 7.19 -9.85
CA ASP A 154 -4.58 5.83 -10.03
C ASP A 154 -3.40 4.86 -9.94
N CYS A 155 -3.43 3.96 -8.96
CA CYS A 155 -2.38 2.95 -8.76
C CYS A 155 -2.28 1.95 -9.94
N LEU A 156 -3.28 1.90 -10.80
CA LEU A 156 -3.25 1.09 -12.03
C LEU A 156 -2.51 1.80 -13.18
N GLN A 157 -2.25 3.10 -13.05
CA GLN A 157 -1.56 3.91 -14.06
C GLN A 157 -0.91 5.14 -13.39
N LEU A 158 0.18 4.90 -12.66
CA LEU A 158 0.92 5.96 -11.99
C LEU A 158 1.59 6.91 -12.99
N SER A 159 1.39 8.22 -12.83
CA SER A 159 2.07 9.25 -13.64
C SER A 159 3.55 9.44 -13.23
N LEU A 160 4.05 8.61 -12.34
CA LEU A 160 5.38 8.66 -11.74
C LEU A 160 6.44 8.01 -12.64
N PRO A 161 7.68 8.53 -12.67
CA PRO A 161 8.73 7.98 -13.51
C PRO A 161 9.20 6.60 -13.04
N ASP A 162 9.74 5.82 -13.99
CA ASP A 162 10.34 4.51 -13.72
C ASP A 162 11.50 4.63 -12.74
N ALA A 163 11.74 3.59 -11.94
CA ALA A 163 12.90 3.43 -11.08
C ALA A 163 13.22 4.67 -10.21
N SER A 164 12.18 5.32 -9.65
CA SER A 164 12.31 6.58 -8.92
C SER A 164 12.25 6.45 -7.39
N PHE A 165 11.84 5.28 -6.87
CA PHE A 165 11.69 5.05 -5.43
C PHE A 165 12.56 3.92 -4.91
N ASP A 166 13.09 4.10 -3.70
CA ASP A 166 13.89 3.10 -2.97
C ASP A 166 13.03 2.04 -2.32
N ALA A 167 11.84 2.46 -1.86
CA ALA A 167 10.84 1.59 -1.29
C ALA A 167 9.44 2.02 -1.74
N VAL A 168 8.61 1.03 -2.03
CA VAL A 168 7.17 1.19 -2.27
C VAL A 168 6.43 0.41 -1.19
N THR A 169 5.44 1.03 -0.58
CA THR A 169 4.61 0.42 0.46
C THR A 169 3.15 0.46 0.07
N VAL A 170 2.39 -0.54 0.52
CA VAL A 170 0.92 -0.52 0.46
C VAL A 170 0.37 -1.28 1.67
N ALA A 171 -0.59 -0.68 2.37
CA ALA A 171 -1.21 -1.30 3.54
C ALA A 171 -2.73 -1.33 3.41
N TYR A 172 -3.30 -2.54 3.33
CA TYR A 172 -4.75 -2.81 3.26
C TYR A 172 -5.47 -2.20 2.05
N GLY A 173 -4.71 -1.85 1.00
CA GLY A 173 -5.23 -1.21 -0.21
C GLY A 173 -5.44 -2.15 -1.38
N ILE A 174 -4.60 -3.18 -1.54
CA ILE A 174 -4.55 -3.98 -2.77
C ILE A 174 -5.84 -4.75 -3.06
N ARG A 175 -6.61 -5.13 -2.04
CA ARG A 175 -7.92 -5.79 -2.20
C ARG A 175 -8.96 -4.92 -2.92
N ASN A 176 -8.75 -3.60 -2.93
CA ASN A 176 -9.63 -2.65 -3.58
C ASN A 176 -9.24 -2.37 -5.04
N PHE A 177 -8.10 -2.89 -5.52
CA PHE A 177 -7.68 -2.71 -6.91
C PHE A 177 -8.67 -3.38 -7.86
N GLU A 178 -8.94 -2.73 -8.97
CA GLU A 178 -9.78 -3.24 -10.06
C GLU A 178 -8.99 -4.24 -10.92
N ASP A 179 -7.68 -4.08 -11.01
CA ASP A 179 -6.72 -4.98 -11.67
C ASP A 179 -5.46 -5.06 -10.78
N LEU A 180 -5.36 -6.13 -10.00
CA LEU A 180 -4.27 -6.33 -9.05
C LEU A 180 -2.92 -6.47 -9.76
N ASP A 181 -2.88 -7.23 -10.85
CA ASP A 181 -1.65 -7.46 -11.61
C ASP A 181 -1.11 -6.17 -12.22
N ARG A 182 -1.99 -5.32 -12.72
CA ARG A 182 -1.61 -4.01 -13.26
C ARG A 182 -1.08 -3.09 -12.17
N GLY A 183 -1.74 -3.01 -11.03
CA GLY A 183 -1.28 -2.22 -9.89
C GLY A 183 0.09 -2.68 -9.37
N LEU A 184 0.32 -4.01 -9.29
CA LEU A 184 1.61 -4.57 -8.90
C LEU A 184 2.71 -4.27 -9.92
N ARG A 185 2.41 -4.31 -11.23
CA ARG A 185 3.35 -3.92 -12.29
C ARG A 185 3.74 -2.45 -12.19
N GLU A 186 2.80 -1.56 -11.92
CA GLU A 186 3.06 -0.13 -11.74
C GLU A 186 3.95 0.13 -10.50
N MET A 187 3.65 -0.49 -9.36
CA MET A 187 4.50 -0.41 -8.18
C MET A 187 5.92 -0.94 -8.46
N TRP A 188 6.04 -2.02 -9.23
CA TRP A 188 7.33 -2.56 -9.64
C TRP A 188 8.09 -1.63 -10.62
N ARG A 189 7.38 -1.01 -11.57
CA ARG A 189 7.95 -0.09 -12.55
C ARG A 189 8.61 1.12 -11.89
N VAL A 190 7.93 1.74 -10.94
CA VAL A 190 8.43 2.92 -10.23
C VAL A 190 9.51 2.60 -9.20
N LEU A 191 9.63 1.34 -8.78
CA LEU A 191 10.65 0.88 -7.86
C LEU A 191 12.00 0.75 -8.57
N ARG A 192 13.06 1.34 -8.03
CA ARG A 192 14.42 1.25 -8.60
C ARG A 192 15.03 -0.15 -8.44
N PRO A 193 15.99 -0.54 -9.26
CA PRO A 193 16.75 -1.78 -9.05
C PRO A 193 17.37 -1.82 -7.65
N GLY A 194 17.11 -2.90 -6.91
CA GLY A 194 17.52 -3.04 -5.51
C GLY A 194 16.55 -2.44 -4.49
N GLY A 195 15.51 -1.73 -4.93
CA GLY A 195 14.44 -1.22 -4.09
C GLY A 195 13.59 -2.32 -3.47
N ARG A 196 12.73 -1.96 -2.52
CA ARG A 196 11.90 -2.89 -1.75
C ARG A 196 10.41 -2.55 -1.89
N LEU A 197 9.60 -3.56 -2.22
CA LEU A 197 8.14 -3.50 -2.14
C LEU A 197 7.68 -4.19 -0.87
N VAL A 198 6.87 -3.50 -0.06
CA VAL A 198 6.28 -4.03 1.17
C VAL A 198 4.76 -3.94 1.08
N ILE A 199 4.12 -5.09 1.20
CA ILE A 199 2.66 -5.23 1.14
C ILE A 199 2.15 -5.74 2.48
N ILE A 200 1.15 -5.08 3.05
CA ILE A 200 0.37 -5.57 4.19
C ILE A 200 -1.07 -5.74 3.73
N GLU A 201 -1.62 -6.95 3.89
CA GLU A 201 -3.02 -7.20 3.57
C GLU A 201 -3.63 -8.26 4.50
N LEU A 202 -4.94 -8.14 4.72
CA LEU A 202 -5.73 -9.16 5.40
C LEU A 202 -6.19 -10.19 4.37
N THR A 203 -5.95 -11.46 4.66
CA THR A 203 -6.44 -12.57 3.83
C THR A 203 -7.42 -13.40 4.65
N SER A 204 -8.46 -13.93 3.99
CA SER A 204 -9.29 -14.95 4.63
C SER A 204 -8.49 -16.23 4.84
N PRO A 205 -8.67 -16.95 5.95
CA PRO A 205 -8.14 -18.31 6.07
C PRO A 205 -8.68 -19.17 4.93
N ILE A 206 -7.82 -19.99 4.31
CA ILE A 206 -8.22 -20.99 3.32
C ILE A 206 -8.76 -22.19 4.07
#